data_4d391335f687442f890b0f6324615271
#
_entry.id   4d391335f687442f890b0f6324615271
#
_cell.length_a   1.000
_cell.length_b   1.000
_cell.length_c   1.000
_cell.angle_alpha   90.00
_cell.angle_beta   90.00
_cell.angle_gamma   90.00
#
_symmetry.space_group_name_H-M   'P 1'
#
loop_
_entity.id
_entity.type
_entity.pdbx_description
1 polymer ?
#
loop_
_entity_poly.entity_id
_entity_poly.type
_entity_poly.pdbx_seq_one_letter_code
_entity_poly.pdbx_strand_id
1 'polypeptide(L)'
;MTDYTTYLGFRHLEKLYTASSLSFDCETTGLKPQVGGLRLLQFASAARKIVVVVDLFAASEEELAQLDLFFTNGDRFWLAHNAVFDLGWLQAYGWHPRGEVRCTMLASKILTNGMPNLKHGLAPVAKRYLGIDVSKEEQRSDWSGELTEAQIRYAAKDVEIL
;
A
#
# COMPACT_ATOMS: atom_id res chain seq x y z
N MET A 1 -10.91 -1.72 -17.40
CA MET A 1 -9.84 -2.17 -16.48
C MET A 1 -8.58 -1.40 -16.84
N THR A 2 -7.96 -0.75 -15.90
CA THR A 2 -6.67 -0.10 -16.12
C THR A 2 -5.60 -1.18 -16.07
N ASP A 3 -4.93 -1.42 -17.21
CA ASP A 3 -3.88 -2.44 -17.28
C ASP A 3 -2.60 -1.94 -16.59
N TYR A 4 -2.48 -2.23 -15.30
CA TYR A 4 -1.23 -2.04 -14.58
C TYR A 4 -0.28 -3.22 -14.85
N THR A 5 1.01 -2.93 -14.92
CA THR A 5 2.05 -3.94 -14.93
C THR A 5 2.61 -4.10 -13.52
N THR A 6 2.49 -5.29 -12.95
CA THR A 6 3.02 -5.60 -11.61
C THR A 6 4.43 -6.16 -11.72
N TYR A 7 5.34 -5.59 -10.94
CA TYR A 7 6.72 -6.01 -10.79
C TYR A 7 6.98 -6.49 -9.36
N LEU A 8 7.76 -7.56 -9.21
CA LEU A 8 8.14 -8.11 -7.92
C LEU A 8 9.63 -7.86 -7.65
N GLY A 9 9.92 -7.35 -6.45
CA GLY A 9 11.28 -7.14 -5.94
C GLY A 9 11.78 -5.71 -6.01
N PHE A 10 12.76 -5.44 -5.16
CA PHE A 10 13.31 -4.12 -4.85
C PHE A 10 13.94 -3.41 -6.05
N ARG A 11 14.58 -4.15 -6.96
CA ARG A 11 15.19 -3.59 -8.19
C ARG A 11 14.22 -2.76 -9.03
N HIS A 12 12.92 -3.02 -8.89
CA HIS A 12 11.90 -2.32 -9.68
C HIS A 12 11.43 -1.01 -9.05
N LEU A 13 11.84 -0.69 -7.81
CA LEU A 13 11.57 0.60 -7.18
C LEU A 13 12.11 1.78 -8.01
N GLU A 14 13.21 1.57 -8.76
CA GLU A 14 13.77 2.57 -9.67
C GLU A 14 12.74 3.14 -10.65
N LYS A 15 11.78 2.29 -11.09
CA LYS A 15 10.70 2.69 -11.99
C LYS A 15 9.75 3.74 -11.37
N LEU A 16 9.78 3.91 -10.07
CA LEU A 16 8.93 4.79 -9.30
C LEU A 16 9.66 6.01 -8.71
N TYR A 17 11.00 6.07 -8.79
CA TYR A 17 11.78 7.15 -8.16
C TYR A 17 11.37 8.57 -8.59
N THR A 18 10.99 8.76 -9.83
CA THR A 18 10.61 10.08 -10.37
C THR A 18 9.09 10.30 -10.41
N ALA A 19 8.30 9.42 -9.77
CA ALA A 19 6.86 9.61 -9.67
C ALA A 19 6.55 10.69 -8.61
N SER A 20 5.74 11.67 -8.99
CA SER A 20 5.28 12.75 -8.09
C SER A 20 4.16 12.32 -7.15
N SER A 21 3.49 11.21 -7.46
CA SER A 21 2.43 10.62 -6.65
C SER A 21 2.52 9.10 -6.69
N LEU A 22 2.43 8.48 -5.52
CA LEU A 22 2.39 7.04 -5.34
C LEU A 22 1.28 6.65 -4.36
N SER A 23 0.52 5.64 -4.70
CA SER A 23 -0.24 4.89 -3.70
C SER A 23 0.64 3.85 -3.03
N PHE A 24 0.39 3.57 -1.77
CA PHE A 24 1.07 2.52 -1.02
C PHE A 24 0.12 1.83 -0.03
N ASP A 25 0.46 0.60 0.28
CA ASP A 25 -0.24 -0.25 1.24
C ASP A 25 0.73 -1.29 1.80
N CYS A 26 0.39 -1.97 2.88
CA CYS A 26 1.22 -3.01 3.45
C CYS A 26 0.43 -4.24 3.88
N GLU A 27 1.07 -5.42 3.73
CA GLU A 27 0.57 -6.68 4.29
C GLU A 27 1.44 -7.11 5.47
N THR A 28 0.79 -7.58 6.53
CA THR A 28 1.45 -7.83 7.81
C THR A 28 1.00 -9.15 8.41
N THR A 29 1.85 -9.78 9.22
CA THR A 29 1.50 -11.02 9.94
C THR A 29 0.71 -10.78 11.22
N GLY A 30 0.36 -9.53 11.52
CA GLY A 30 -0.39 -9.14 12.70
C GLY A 30 -0.87 -7.70 12.63
N LEU A 31 -1.64 -7.28 13.62
CA LEU A 31 -2.20 -5.93 13.66
C LEU A 31 -1.29 -4.89 14.32
N LYS A 32 -0.22 -5.32 14.96
CA LYS A 32 0.67 -4.44 15.72
C LYS A 32 2.13 -4.78 15.46
N PRO A 33 3.00 -3.78 15.21
CA PRO A 33 4.42 -4.00 14.96
C PRO A 33 5.18 -4.71 16.10
N GLN A 34 4.66 -4.64 17.34
CA GLN A 34 5.31 -5.25 18.50
C GLN A 34 5.21 -6.79 18.53
N VAL A 35 4.25 -7.36 17.80
CA VAL A 35 3.96 -8.81 17.85
C VAL A 35 3.80 -9.45 16.46
N GLY A 36 3.92 -8.66 15.41
CA GLY A 36 3.85 -9.13 14.03
C GLY A 36 5.05 -8.67 13.21
N GLY A 37 5.08 -9.06 11.94
CA GLY A 37 6.08 -8.63 10.96
C GLY A 37 5.42 -7.90 9.78
N LEU A 38 6.10 -6.90 9.25
CA LEU A 38 5.76 -6.28 7.98
C LEU A 38 6.24 -7.21 6.86
N ARG A 39 5.29 -7.79 6.13
CA ARG A 39 5.59 -8.78 5.10
C ARG A 39 5.80 -8.17 3.73
N LEU A 40 4.81 -7.46 3.23
CA LEU A 40 4.87 -6.82 1.93
C LEU A 40 4.72 -5.32 2.04
N LEU A 41 5.38 -4.60 1.13
CA LEU A 41 5.06 -3.23 0.76
C LEU A 41 4.71 -3.18 -0.71
N GLN A 42 3.62 -2.51 -1.01
CA GLN A 42 3.15 -2.30 -2.37
C GLN A 42 3.14 -0.81 -2.69
N PHE A 43 3.59 -0.48 -3.90
CA PHE A 43 3.59 0.88 -4.40
C PHE A 43 3.01 0.91 -5.80
N ALA A 44 2.12 1.85 -6.09
CA ALA A 44 1.64 2.04 -7.45
C ALA A 44 1.77 3.48 -7.92
N SER A 45 2.02 3.64 -9.21
CA SER A 45 1.96 4.90 -9.93
C SER A 45 0.85 4.86 -10.96
N ALA A 46 -0.23 5.59 -10.74
CA ALA A 46 -1.35 5.69 -11.68
C ALA A 46 -0.91 6.29 -13.03
N ALA A 47 -0.01 7.27 -12.99
CA ALA A 47 0.50 7.92 -14.20
C ALA A 47 1.33 6.96 -15.09
N ARG A 48 2.01 5.98 -14.49
CA ARG A 48 2.87 5.02 -15.20
C ARG A 48 2.20 3.68 -15.43
N LYS A 49 1.07 3.42 -14.80
CA LYS A 49 0.39 2.12 -14.80
C LYS A 49 1.31 0.99 -14.33
N ILE A 50 2.04 1.24 -13.25
CA ILE A 50 3.01 0.30 -12.66
C ILE A 50 2.65 0.08 -11.19
N VAL A 51 2.72 -1.19 -10.78
CA VAL A 51 2.76 -1.62 -9.37
C VAL A 51 4.11 -2.27 -9.12
N VAL A 52 4.70 -1.97 -7.97
CA VAL A 52 5.89 -2.67 -7.45
C VAL A 52 5.52 -3.26 -6.09
N VAL A 53 5.76 -4.55 -5.94
CA VAL A 53 5.56 -5.29 -4.68
C VAL A 53 6.92 -5.77 -4.19
N VAL A 54 7.25 -5.50 -2.94
CA VAL A 54 8.49 -5.94 -2.30
C VAL A 54 8.20 -6.81 -1.08
N ASP A 55 8.91 -7.95 -0.98
CA ASP A 55 8.80 -8.89 0.14
C ASP A 55 9.94 -8.61 1.12
N LEU A 56 9.59 -8.15 2.32
CA LEU A 56 10.58 -7.77 3.33
C LEU A 56 11.15 -8.97 4.10
N PHE A 57 10.47 -10.11 4.09
CA PHE A 57 10.99 -11.31 4.77
C PHE A 57 12.17 -11.93 4.02
N ALA A 58 12.28 -11.67 2.72
CA ALA A 58 13.39 -12.12 1.87
C ALA A 58 14.41 -11.01 1.58
N ALA A 59 14.23 -9.82 2.17
CA ALA A 59 15.04 -8.64 1.86
C ALA A 59 16.44 -8.70 2.49
N SER A 60 17.46 -8.32 1.75
CA SER A 60 18.81 -8.05 2.28
C SER A 60 18.88 -6.68 2.99
N GLU A 61 19.94 -6.44 3.76
CA GLU A 61 20.16 -5.15 4.41
C GLU A 61 20.28 -4.00 3.39
N GLU A 62 20.91 -4.27 2.24
CA GLU A 62 21.04 -3.30 1.14
C GLU A 62 19.67 -2.95 0.54
N GLU A 63 18.79 -3.93 0.38
CA GLU A 63 17.44 -3.73 -0.11
C GLU A 63 16.57 -2.94 0.88
N LEU A 64 16.71 -3.20 2.18
CA LEU A 64 16.05 -2.41 3.22
C LEU A 64 16.57 -0.96 3.25
N ALA A 65 17.87 -0.74 3.04
CA ALA A 65 18.45 0.60 2.90
C ALA A 65 17.92 1.32 1.64
N GLN A 66 17.66 0.61 0.56
CA GLN A 66 17.01 1.19 -0.63
C GLN A 66 15.59 1.69 -0.33
N LEU A 67 14.83 1.03 0.54
CA LEU A 67 13.51 1.52 0.96
C LEU A 67 13.60 2.84 1.71
N ASP A 68 14.57 2.99 2.61
CA ASP A 68 14.76 4.26 3.33
C ASP A 68 15.04 5.41 2.34
N LEU A 69 15.95 5.18 1.39
CA LEU A 69 16.22 6.13 0.31
C LEU A 69 14.97 6.39 -0.56
N PHE A 70 14.18 5.36 -0.84
CA PHE A 70 12.96 5.49 -1.63
C PHE A 70 11.91 6.35 -0.93
N PHE A 71 11.71 6.19 0.38
CA PHE A 71 10.79 7.00 1.16
C PHE A 71 11.25 8.44 1.32
N THR A 72 12.55 8.68 1.41
CA THR A 72 13.14 10.00 1.61
C THR A 72 13.46 10.74 0.31
N ASN A 73 13.38 10.07 -0.85
CA ASN A 73 13.71 10.64 -2.16
C ASN A 73 12.64 11.61 -2.67
N GLY A 74 12.90 12.90 -2.50
CA GLY A 74 12.06 13.97 -3.02
C GLY A 74 10.74 14.15 -2.27
N ASP A 75 10.08 15.25 -2.58
CA ASP A 75 8.74 15.54 -2.08
C ASP A 75 7.72 15.00 -3.07
N ARG A 76 6.85 14.11 -2.60
CA ARG A 76 5.79 13.51 -3.42
C ARG A 76 4.50 13.37 -2.61
N PHE A 77 3.41 13.11 -3.29
CA PHE A 77 2.17 12.73 -2.64
C PHE A 77 2.16 11.22 -2.44
N TRP A 78 1.84 10.83 -1.22
CA TRP A 78 1.61 9.44 -0.85
C TRP A 78 0.13 9.24 -0.60
N LEU A 79 -0.47 8.26 -1.23
CA LEU A 79 -1.87 7.94 -1.09
C LEU A 79 -2.02 6.56 -0.43
N ALA A 80 -2.81 6.46 0.62
CA ALA A 80 -3.09 5.19 1.30
C ALA A 80 -4.55 5.13 1.76
N HIS A 81 -5.02 3.92 2.09
CA HIS A 81 -6.32 3.73 2.70
C HIS A 81 -6.15 3.29 4.15
N ASN A 82 -6.65 4.05 5.11
CA ASN A 82 -6.35 3.87 6.54
C ASN A 82 -4.85 4.09 6.86
N ALA A 83 -4.27 5.11 6.26
CA ALA A 83 -2.84 5.43 6.31
C ALA A 83 -2.18 5.37 7.70
N VAL A 84 -2.96 5.53 8.78
CA VAL A 84 -2.44 5.42 10.16
C VAL A 84 -1.90 4.02 10.43
N PHE A 85 -2.51 2.97 9.87
CA PHE A 85 -2.04 1.60 10.01
C PHE A 85 -0.68 1.42 9.32
N ASP A 86 -0.59 1.79 8.04
CA ASP A 86 0.62 1.63 7.23
C ASP A 86 1.77 2.49 7.78
N LEU A 87 1.50 3.76 8.09
CA LEU A 87 2.50 4.65 8.68
C LEU A 87 3.01 4.15 10.03
N GLY A 88 2.16 3.52 10.84
CA GLY A 88 2.56 2.91 12.10
C GLY A 88 3.56 1.77 11.91
N TRP A 89 3.37 0.96 10.86
CA TRP A 89 4.31 -0.09 10.48
C TRP A 89 5.60 0.48 9.92
N LEU A 90 5.53 1.44 8.98
CA LEU A 90 6.73 2.09 8.44
C LEU A 90 7.56 2.74 9.55
N GLN A 91 6.92 3.45 10.49
CA GLN A 91 7.60 4.09 11.62
C GLN A 91 8.31 3.08 12.51
N ALA A 92 7.73 1.90 12.73
CA ALA A 92 8.36 0.84 13.53
C ALA A 92 9.66 0.30 12.88
N TYR A 93 9.80 0.42 11.56
CA TYR A 93 11.01 0.09 10.80
C TYR A 93 11.94 1.31 10.59
N GLY A 94 11.59 2.48 11.14
CA GLY A 94 12.36 3.71 11.00
C GLY A 94 12.16 4.44 9.67
N TRP A 95 11.20 4.03 8.85
CA TRP A 95 10.92 4.65 7.56
C TRP A 95 9.88 5.76 7.65
N HIS A 96 10.19 6.89 7.04
CA HIS A 96 9.36 8.09 7.06
C HIS A 96 9.16 8.64 5.64
N PRO A 97 7.99 8.40 5.02
CA PRO A 97 7.70 8.94 3.70
C PRO A 97 7.82 10.47 3.69
N ARG A 98 8.71 11.01 2.86
CA ARG A 98 8.85 12.44 2.68
C ARG A 98 7.76 12.96 1.76
N GLY A 99 7.17 14.09 2.14
CA GLY A 99 6.07 14.73 1.41
C GLY A 99 4.73 14.56 2.11
N GLU A 100 3.65 14.80 1.38
CA GLU A 100 2.29 14.79 1.92
C GLU A 100 1.65 13.40 1.84
N VAL A 101 1.14 12.90 2.95
CA VAL A 101 0.36 11.65 2.98
C VAL A 101 -1.13 11.98 2.99
N ARG A 102 -1.87 11.43 2.04
CA ARG A 102 -3.32 11.55 1.92
C ARG A 102 -3.99 10.21 2.18
N CYS A 103 -5.06 10.24 2.99
CA CYS A 103 -5.79 9.03 3.37
C CYS A 103 -7.19 9.04 2.76
N THR A 104 -7.47 8.08 1.87
CA THR A 104 -8.78 7.95 1.21
C THR A 104 -9.89 7.58 2.18
N MET A 105 -9.60 6.87 3.28
CA MET A 105 -10.57 6.59 4.33
C MET A 105 -11.00 7.87 5.07
N LEU A 106 -10.04 8.73 5.44
CA LEU A 106 -10.35 10.01 6.09
C LEU A 106 -11.09 10.95 5.13
N ALA A 107 -10.67 11.02 3.88
CA ALA A 107 -11.38 11.79 2.86
C ALA A 107 -12.83 11.33 2.73
N SER A 108 -13.07 10.02 2.66
CA SER A 108 -14.43 9.47 2.61
C SER A 108 -15.25 9.83 3.86
N LYS A 109 -14.67 9.78 5.06
CA LYS A 109 -15.34 10.19 6.30
C LYS A 109 -15.73 11.66 6.30
N ILE A 110 -14.86 12.54 5.82
CA ILE A 110 -15.12 13.98 5.74
C ILE A 110 -16.22 14.28 4.73
N LEU A 111 -16.13 13.70 3.52
CA LEU A 111 -17.11 13.92 2.45
C LEU A 111 -18.53 13.43 2.80
N THR A 112 -18.63 12.46 3.68
CA THR A 112 -19.92 11.88 4.09
C THR A 112 -20.27 12.18 5.55
N ASN A 113 -19.68 13.23 6.10
CA ASN A 113 -19.97 13.65 7.48
C ASN A 113 -21.47 13.91 7.68
N GLY A 114 -22.01 13.35 8.76
CA GLY A 114 -23.45 13.43 9.05
C GLY A 114 -24.33 12.39 8.34
N MET A 115 -23.77 11.56 7.45
CA MET A 115 -24.49 10.43 6.84
C MET A 115 -24.34 9.18 7.72
N PRO A 116 -25.41 8.65 8.33
CA PRO A 116 -25.29 7.49 9.22
C PRO A 116 -25.04 6.20 8.42
N ASN A 117 -24.44 5.21 9.11
CA ASN A 117 -24.31 3.82 8.64
C ASN A 117 -23.43 3.60 7.40
N LEU A 118 -22.63 4.58 6.97
CA LEU A 118 -21.69 4.38 5.87
C LEU A 118 -20.42 3.66 6.35
N LYS A 119 -20.01 2.65 5.58
CA LYS A 119 -18.73 1.96 5.78
C LYS A 119 -17.63 2.68 5.02
N HIS A 120 -16.43 2.80 5.63
CA HIS A 120 -15.29 3.53 5.10
C HIS A 120 -14.05 2.65 4.86
N GLY A 121 -14.17 1.33 4.88
CA GLY A 121 -13.11 0.43 4.42
C GLY A 121 -12.89 0.54 2.91
N LEU A 122 -11.77 0.01 2.41
CA LEU A 122 -11.36 0.16 1.01
C LEU A 122 -12.45 -0.29 0.02
N ALA A 123 -12.99 -1.49 0.19
CA ALA A 123 -14.02 -2.02 -0.72
C ALA A 123 -15.31 -1.16 -0.78
N PRO A 124 -15.95 -0.75 0.35
CA PRO A 124 -17.10 0.16 0.29
C PRO A 124 -16.77 1.53 -0.32
N VAL A 125 -15.56 2.05 -0.11
CA VAL A 125 -15.13 3.34 -0.68
C VAL A 125 -14.90 3.21 -2.17
N ALA A 126 -14.17 2.19 -2.63
CA ALA A 126 -13.98 1.89 -4.06
C ALA A 126 -15.31 1.69 -4.78
N LYS A 127 -16.25 0.94 -4.19
CA LYS A 127 -17.58 0.75 -4.76
C LYS A 127 -18.35 2.06 -4.90
N ARG A 128 -18.30 2.91 -3.88
CA ARG A 128 -19.04 4.18 -3.84
C ARG A 128 -18.55 5.20 -4.85
N TYR A 129 -17.23 5.35 -4.95
CA TYR A 129 -16.64 6.44 -5.75
C TYR A 129 -16.15 6.00 -7.13
N LEU A 130 -15.78 4.72 -7.31
CA LEU A 130 -15.24 4.19 -8.55
C LEU A 130 -16.13 3.16 -9.23
N GLY A 131 -17.17 2.65 -8.53
CA GLY A 131 -18.02 1.58 -9.04
C GLY A 131 -17.33 0.20 -9.06
N ILE A 132 -16.14 0.07 -8.43
CA ILE A 132 -15.31 -1.15 -8.45
C ILE A 132 -15.69 -2.05 -7.27
N ASP A 133 -15.92 -3.34 -7.54
CA ASP A 133 -16.02 -4.36 -6.51
C ASP A 133 -14.63 -4.90 -6.20
N VAL A 134 -14.26 -4.88 -4.90
CA VAL A 134 -12.98 -5.33 -4.39
C VAL A 134 -13.18 -6.61 -3.59
N SER A 135 -12.48 -7.69 -3.97
CA SER A 135 -12.45 -8.92 -3.17
C SER A 135 -11.76 -8.68 -1.83
N LYS A 136 -12.20 -9.41 -0.82
CA LYS A 136 -11.59 -9.40 0.52
C LYS A 136 -11.02 -10.77 0.91
N GLU A 137 -10.90 -11.67 -0.06
CA GLU A 137 -10.53 -13.06 0.20
C GLU A 137 -9.20 -13.19 0.92
N GLU A 138 -8.21 -12.41 0.49
CA GLU A 138 -6.86 -12.47 1.06
C GLU A 138 -6.65 -11.51 2.26
N GLN A 139 -7.60 -10.63 2.59
CA GLN A 139 -7.46 -9.66 3.69
C GLN A 139 -7.14 -10.31 5.06
N ARG A 140 -7.52 -11.59 5.23
CA ARG A 140 -7.32 -12.37 6.46
C ARG A 140 -6.47 -13.61 6.22
N SER A 141 -5.77 -13.69 5.09
CA SER A 141 -4.90 -14.80 4.80
C SER A 141 -3.66 -14.81 5.69
N ASP A 142 -3.00 -15.93 5.79
CA ASP A 142 -1.74 -16.03 6.52
C ASP A 142 -0.59 -15.47 5.67
N TRP A 143 -0.06 -14.33 6.07
CA TRP A 143 1.07 -13.65 5.43
C TRP A 143 2.43 -14.12 5.95
N SER A 144 2.48 -15.09 6.89
CA SER A 144 3.74 -15.57 7.48
C SER A 144 4.45 -16.62 6.64
N GLY A 145 3.70 -17.35 5.82
CA GLY A 145 4.19 -18.46 4.99
C GLY A 145 4.74 -18.03 3.62
N GLU A 146 4.85 -19.00 2.72
CA GLU A 146 5.13 -18.76 1.29
C GLU A 146 4.01 -17.95 0.65
N LEU A 147 4.38 -16.93 -0.12
CA LEU A 147 3.41 -16.08 -0.80
C LEU A 147 2.80 -16.80 -2.00
N THR A 148 1.49 -16.80 -2.07
CA THR A 148 0.75 -17.30 -3.23
C THR A 148 0.60 -16.22 -4.29
N GLU A 149 0.38 -16.61 -5.55
CA GLU A 149 0.05 -15.65 -6.61
C GLU A 149 -1.26 -14.89 -6.31
N ALA A 150 -2.21 -15.50 -5.61
CA ALA A 150 -3.46 -14.86 -5.21
C ALA A 150 -3.19 -13.70 -4.23
N GLN A 151 -2.33 -13.92 -3.24
CA GLN A 151 -1.90 -12.89 -2.29
C GLN A 151 -1.17 -11.73 -2.99
N ILE A 152 -0.26 -12.04 -3.91
CA ILE A 152 0.46 -11.01 -4.67
C ILE A 152 -0.51 -10.18 -5.53
N ARG A 153 -1.46 -10.83 -6.20
CA ARG A 153 -2.50 -10.13 -6.98
C ARG A 153 -3.41 -9.28 -6.11
N TYR A 154 -3.78 -9.78 -4.93
CA TYR A 154 -4.57 -9.03 -3.96
C TYR A 154 -3.83 -7.77 -3.52
N ALA A 155 -2.59 -7.91 -3.03
CA ALA A 155 -1.74 -6.82 -2.58
C ALA A 155 -1.50 -5.75 -3.69
N ALA A 156 -1.27 -6.18 -4.94
CA ALA A 156 -1.16 -5.27 -6.07
C ALA A 156 -2.46 -4.52 -6.33
N LYS A 157 -3.61 -5.21 -6.20
CA LYS A 157 -4.92 -4.63 -6.48
C LYS A 157 -5.30 -3.52 -5.49
N ASP A 158 -4.96 -3.67 -4.22
CA ASP A 158 -5.29 -2.69 -3.17
C ASP A 158 -4.63 -1.33 -3.43
N VAL A 159 -3.42 -1.28 -4.02
CA VAL A 159 -2.77 -0.02 -4.39
C VAL A 159 -3.16 0.52 -5.77
N GLU A 160 -3.63 -0.34 -6.70
CA GLU A 160 -4.11 0.09 -8.01
C GLU A 160 -5.38 0.94 -7.95
N ILE A 161 -6.22 0.69 -6.94
CA ILE A 161 -7.53 1.33 -6.79
C ILE A 161 -7.47 2.62 -5.97
N LEU A 162 -6.31 2.93 -5.39
CA LEU A 162 -6.05 4.18 -4.70
C LEU A 162 -5.68 5.28 -5.67
#